data_736ac148a0edc85aa1e996608cc7b653
#
_entry.id   736ac148a0edc85aa1e996608cc7b653
#
_cell.length_a   1.000
_cell.length_b   1.000
_cell.length_c   1.000
_cell.angle_alpha   90.00
_cell.angle_beta   90.00
_cell.angle_gamma   90.00
#
_symmetry.space_group_name_H-M   'P 1'
#
loop_
_entity.id
_entity.type
_entity.pdbx_description
1 polymer ?
#
loop_
_entity_poly.entity_id
_entity_poly.type
_entity_poly.pdbx_seq_one_letter_code
_entity_poly.pdbx_strand_id
1 'polypeptide(L)'
;MNGTWKWKLAQFVELKWWQWYLRNKKTEDYLKWKKQYWKDILKKCAHDVSWSKDAEILDAGSGPAGMFMALEDYSVAAFDPLLPEYEARLQHFKKEWYPYVRFAVSTLEAFKNDPIFDVVFCMNALNHVSDLESSTNNLIAALKPGGILILTIDAHTHTSFKKIFRAIPGDILHPQQLDLNEYQNLFLQRGCKLVATELLKHSFFFDHYLLIFRRSG
;
A
#
# COMPACT_ATOMS: atom_id res chain seq x y z
N MET A 1 10.55 -10.31 -17.77
CA MET A 1 9.93 -11.18 -16.76
C MET A 1 8.48 -11.38 -17.13
N ASN A 2 8.11 -12.59 -17.49
CA ASN A 2 6.75 -12.91 -17.94
C ASN A 2 5.88 -13.05 -16.70
N GLY A 3 5.14 -11.99 -16.37
CA GLY A 3 4.08 -12.09 -15.38
C GLY A 3 3.17 -13.25 -15.77
N THR A 4 2.87 -14.14 -14.83
CA THR A 4 1.96 -15.24 -15.08
C THR A 4 0.64 -14.66 -15.59
N TRP A 5 -0.09 -15.40 -16.45
CA TRP A 5 -1.40 -14.96 -16.96
C TRP A 5 -2.36 -14.56 -15.82
N LYS A 6 -2.22 -15.18 -14.63
CA LYS A 6 -2.97 -14.85 -13.42
C LYS A 6 -2.70 -13.41 -12.94
N TRP A 7 -1.43 -12.98 -12.97
CA TRP A 7 -1.06 -11.63 -12.59
C TRP A 7 -1.63 -10.57 -13.55
N LYS A 8 -1.55 -10.83 -14.87
CA LYS A 8 -2.17 -9.95 -15.88
C LYS A 8 -3.69 -9.87 -15.72
N LEU A 9 -4.32 -10.98 -15.38
CA LEU A 9 -5.75 -11.03 -15.11
C LEU A 9 -6.09 -10.22 -13.83
N ALA A 10 -5.31 -10.35 -12.75
CA ALA A 10 -5.50 -9.60 -11.51
C ALA A 10 -5.42 -8.09 -11.79
N GLN A 11 -4.41 -7.62 -12.51
CA GLN A 11 -4.28 -6.21 -12.89
C GLN A 11 -5.44 -5.72 -13.77
N PHE A 12 -5.89 -6.55 -14.71
CA PHE A 12 -7.05 -6.20 -15.53
C PHE A 12 -8.31 -6.05 -14.67
N VAL A 13 -8.54 -6.98 -13.74
CA VAL A 13 -9.70 -6.95 -12.82
C VAL A 13 -9.61 -5.75 -11.89
N GLU A 14 -8.42 -5.43 -11.37
CA GLU A 14 -8.19 -4.24 -10.55
C GLU A 14 -8.52 -2.95 -11.30
N LEU A 15 -8.02 -2.80 -12.54
CA LEU A 15 -8.36 -1.64 -13.37
C LEU A 15 -9.86 -1.53 -13.61
N LYS A 16 -10.54 -2.65 -13.90
CA LYS A 16 -12.00 -2.68 -14.09
C LYS A 16 -12.74 -2.31 -12.81
N TRP A 17 -12.24 -2.77 -11.65
CA TRP A 17 -12.79 -2.38 -10.36
C TRP A 17 -12.67 -0.87 -10.13
N TRP A 18 -11.51 -0.26 -10.41
CA TRP A 18 -11.34 1.19 -10.30
C TRP A 18 -12.28 1.96 -11.23
N GLN A 19 -12.43 1.53 -12.48
CA GLN A 19 -13.37 2.13 -13.43
C GLN A 19 -14.82 2.06 -12.91
N TRP A 20 -15.22 0.90 -12.40
CA TRP A 20 -16.56 0.70 -11.83
C TRP A 20 -16.77 1.53 -10.56
N TYR A 21 -15.80 1.50 -9.64
CA TYR A 21 -15.86 2.22 -8.36
C TYR A 21 -15.96 3.73 -8.55
N LEU A 22 -15.28 4.29 -9.53
CA LEU A 22 -15.21 5.72 -9.79
C LEU A 22 -16.29 6.25 -10.75
N ARG A 23 -17.00 5.38 -11.47
CA ARG A 23 -17.91 5.76 -12.57
C ARG A 23 -18.97 6.82 -12.24
N ASN A 24 -19.46 6.82 -10.97
CA ASN A 24 -20.51 7.72 -10.50
C ASN A 24 -19.99 8.77 -9.52
N LYS A 25 -18.67 8.90 -9.37
CA LYS A 25 -18.05 9.87 -8.46
C LYS A 25 -17.57 11.07 -9.27
N LYS A 26 -17.95 12.27 -8.83
CA LYS A 26 -17.36 13.49 -9.38
C LYS A 26 -15.89 13.55 -8.97
N THR A 27 -15.02 13.86 -9.93
CA THR A 27 -13.57 13.85 -9.74
C THR A 27 -13.13 14.71 -8.56
N GLU A 28 -13.56 15.96 -8.53
CA GLU A 28 -13.17 16.92 -7.47
C GLU A 28 -13.60 16.45 -6.07
N ASP A 29 -14.87 16.01 -5.94
CA ASP A 29 -15.43 15.56 -4.67
C ASP A 29 -14.69 14.33 -4.15
N TYR A 30 -14.40 13.38 -5.06
CA TYR A 30 -13.65 12.17 -4.72
C TYR A 30 -12.21 12.47 -4.29
N LEU A 31 -11.49 13.30 -5.05
CA LEU A 31 -10.10 13.65 -4.73
C LEU A 31 -10.01 14.42 -3.41
N LYS A 32 -10.92 15.36 -3.17
CA LYS A 32 -11.01 16.09 -1.90
C LYS A 32 -11.26 15.15 -0.72
N TRP A 33 -12.24 14.26 -0.85
CA TRP A 33 -12.54 13.26 0.17
C TRP A 33 -11.35 12.33 0.41
N LYS A 34 -10.70 11.84 -0.65
CA LYS A 34 -9.59 10.90 -0.53
C LYS A 34 -8.35 11.55 0.10
N LYS A 35 -8.06 12.79 -0.27
CA LYS A 35 -7.00 13.58 0.36
C LYS A 35 -7.25 13.78 1.84
N GLN A 36 -8.50 14.09 2.22
CA GLN A 36 -8.87 14.24 3.64
C GLN A 36 -8.71 12.92 4.39
N TYR A 37 -9.15 11.81 3.81
CA TYR A 37 -8.95 10.47 4.38
C TYR A 37 -7.47 10.19 4.68
N TRP A 38 -6.56 10.51 3.74
CA TRP A 38 -5.13 10.33 3.97
C TRP A 38 -4.57 11.28 5.05
N LYS A 39 -5.04 12.51 5.10
CA LYS A 39 -4.68 13.44 6.19
C LYS A 39 -5.11 12.92 7.55
N ASP A 40 -6.26 12.26 7.64
CA ASP A 40 -6.72 11.68 8.90
C ASP A 40 -5.89 10.44 9.30
N ILE A 41 -5.44 9.63 8.33
CA ILE A 41 -4.46 8.55 8.58
C ILE A 41 -3.12 9.14 9.07
N LEU A 42 -2.60 10.21 8.44
CA LEU A 42 -1.37 10.87 8.89
C LEU A 42 -1.48 11.39 10.32
N LYS A 43 -2.63 11.97 10.70
CA LYS A 43 -2.88 12.41 12.09
C LYS A 43 -2.81 11.24 13.08
N LYS A 44 -3.35 10.07 12.72
CA LYS A 44 -3.25 8.86 13.55
C LYS A 44 -1.79 8.43 13.70
N CYS A 45 -1.03 8.37 12.62
CA CYS A 45 0.39 8.04 12.66
C CYS A 45 1.21 9.00 13.54
N ALA A 46 0.83 10.30 13.57
CA ALA A 46 1.54 11.32 14.33
C ALA A 46 1.50 11.13 15.86
N HIS A 47 0.64 10.26 16.38
CA HIS A 47 0.63 9.90 17.80
C HIS A 47 1.83 9.00 18.17
N ASP A 48 2.32 8.21 17.24
CA ASP A 48 3.30 7.16 17.51
C ASP A 48 4.66 7.45 16.86
N VAL A 49 4.67 8.17 15.73
CA VAL A 49 5.88 8.46 14.96
C VAL A 49 5.89 9.87 14.40
N SER A 50 7.09 10.39 14.20
CA SER A 50 7.32 11.67 13.52
C SER A 50 8.56 11.56 12.63
N TRP A 51 8.62 12.40 11.60
CA TRP A 51 9.75 12.52 10.68
C TRP A 51 10.03 13.98 10.32
N SER A 52 11.23 14.24 9.80
CA SER A 52 11.65 15.58 9.38
C SER A 52 10.82 16.09 8.20
N LYS A 53 10.75 17.42 8.04
CA LYS A 53 10.19 18.03 6.83
C LYS A 53 11.00 17.72 5.56
N ASP A 54 12.29 17.40 5.71
CA ASP A 54 13.16 17.02 4.61
C ASP A 54 13.17 15.50 4.37
N ALA A 55 12.22 14.75 4.93
CA ALA A 55 12.14 13.32 4.79
C ALA A 55 11.87 12.91 3.33
N GLU A 56 12.65 11.94 2.85
CA GLU A 56 12.37 11.23 1.59
C GLU A 56 11.30 10.17 1.85
N ILE A 57 10.18 10.27 1.14
CA ILE A 57 9.01 9.41 1.36
C ILE A 57 8.74 8.55 0.13
N LEU A 58 8.42 7.28 0.36
CA LEU A 58 7.96 6.35 -0.67
C LEU A 58 6.49 5.99 -0.43
N ASP A 59 5.67 6.07 -1.48
CA ASP A 59 4.31 5.51 -1.53
C ASP A 59 4.32 4.27 -2.45
N ALA A 60 4.41 3.09 -1.85
CA ALA A 60 4.61 1.81 -2.53
C ALA A 60 3.28 1.11 -2.84
N GLY A 61 3.00 0.87 -4.11
CA GLY A 61 1.69 0.38 -4.57
C GLY A 61 0.61 1.44 -4.38
N SER A 62 0.90 2.65 -4.86
CA SER A 62 0.11 3.85 -4.55
C SER A 62 -1.31 3.84 -5.14
N GLY A 63 -1.55 3.01 -6.16
CA GLY A 63 -2.78 3.12 -6.93
C GLY A 63 -2.96 4.50 -7.59
N PRO A 64 -4.17 4.82 -8.03
CA PRO A 64 -4.46 6.12 -8.65
C PRO A 64 -4.75 7.24 -7.64
N ALA A 65 -4.89 6.92 -6.35
CA ALA A 65 -5.25 7.87 -5.30
C ALA A 65 -4.60 7.51 -3.96
N GLY A 66 -3.27 7.41 -3.95
CA GLY A 66 -2.43 6.97 -2.83
C GLY A 66 -2.18 8.04 -1.78
N MET A 67 -1.31 7.67 -0.84
CA MET A 67 -0.88 8.55 0.26
C MET A 67 -0.21 9.82 -0.27
N PHE A 68 0.45 9.76 -1.43
CA PHE A 68 1.08 10.91 -2.08
C PHE A 68 0.19 12.15 -2.15
N MET A 69 -1.15 11.97 -2.24
CA MET A 69 -2.10 13.09 -2.32
C MET A 69 -2.09 14.02 -1.10
N ALA A 70 -1.63 13.53 0.05
CA ALA A 70 -1.59 14.29 1.32
C ALA A 70 -0.17 14.69 1.75
N LEU A 71 0.82 14.52 0.86
CA LEU A 71 2.25 14.70 1.16
C LEU A 71 2.89 15.82 0.32
N GLU A 72 2.12 16.84 -0.03
CA GLU A 72 2.56 17.94 -0.90
C GLU A 72 3.76 18.74 -0.37
N ASP A 73 4.03 18.67 0.93
CA ASP A 73 5.15 19.38 1.58
C ASP A 73 6.45 18.56 1.64
N TYR A 74 6.49 17.37 1.01
CA TYR A 74 7.60 16.42 1.10
C TYR A 74 8.18 16.07 -0.28
N SER A 75 9.40 15.51 -0.28
CA SER A 75 9.97 14.81 -1.44
C SER A 75 9.35 13.41 -1.51
N VAL A 76 8.51 13.15 -2.52
CA VAL A 76 7.75 11.90 -2.63
C VAL A 76 8.16 11.13 -3.88
N ALA A 77 8.46 9.85 -3.71
CA ALA A 77 8.45 8.86 -4.79
C ALA A 77 7.19 7.99 -4.65
N ALA A 78 6.56 7.65 -5.76
CA ALA A 78 5.41 6.73 -5.76
C ALA A 78 5.53 5.74 -6.90
N PHE A 79 5.16 4.50 -6.67
CA PHE A 79 5.10 3.52 -7.75
C PHE A 79 3.85 2.64 -7.68
N ASP A 80 3.40 2.25 -8.85
CA ASP A 80 2.33 1.25 -9.05
C ASP A 80 2.46 0.66 -10.45
N PRO A 81 2.19 -0.64 -10.67
CA PRO A 81 2.29 -1.23 -12.00
C PRO A 81 1.25 -0.71 -12.99
N LEU A 82 0.12 -0.21 -12.52
CA LEU A 82 -1.00 0.25 -13.34
C LEU A 82 -1.04 1.77 -13.59
N LEU A 83 -0.02 2.53 -13.18
CA LEU A 83 0.01 3.99 -13.38
C LEU A 83 -0.28 4.43 -14.82
N PRO A 84 0.26 3.80 -15.88
CA PRO A 84 -0.06 4.17 -17.26
C PRO A 84 -1.53 3.96 -17.61
N GLU A 85 -2.13 2.86 -17.11
CA GLU A 85 -3.54 2.52 -17.33
C GLU A 85 -4.47 3.46 -16.58
N TYR A 86 -4.11 3.84 -15.35
CA TYR A 86 -4.86 4.83 -14.57
C TYR A 86 -4.86 6.17 -15.27
N GLU A 87 -3.70 6.65 -15.72
CA GLU A 87 -3.57 7.92 -16.42
C GLU A 87 -4.36 7.97 -17.72
N ALA A 88 -4.38 6.86 -18.46
CA ALA A 88 -5.08 6.75 -19.74
C ALA A 88 -6.60 6.56 -19.59
N ARG A 89 -7.06 5.91 -18.51
CA ARG A 89 -8.43 5.37 -18.43
C ARG A 89 -9.28 5.90 -17.27
N LEU A 90 -8.67 6.63 -16.31
CA LEU A 90 -9.39 7.23 -15.18
C LEU A 90 -9.38 8.75 -15.30
N GLN A 91 -10.54 9.37 -15.14
CA GLN A 91 -10.67 10.83 -15.06
C GLN A 91 -10.15 11.37 -13.70
N HIS A 92 -9.94 10.48 -12.73
CA HIS A 92 -9.59 10.79 -11.34
C HIS A 92 -8.09 10.77 -11.07
N PHE A 93 -7.27 10.54 -12.09
CA PHE A 93 -5.82 10.51 -11.95
C PHE A 93 -5.11 11.09 -13.15
N LYS A 94 -4.23 12.07 -12.89
CA LYS A 94 -3.25 12.61 -13.83
C LYS A 94 -1.97 12.91 -13.06
N LYS A 95 -0.83 12.43 -13.54
CA LYS A 95 0.48 12.67 -12.89
C LYS A 95 0.80 14.16 -12.79
N GLU A 96 0.41 14.94 -13.78
CA GLU A 96 0.62 16.39 -13.85
C GLU A 96 -0.03 17.17 -12.69
N TRP A 97 -1.03 16.59 -12.00
CA TRP A 97 -1.63 17.21 -10.81
C TRP A 97 -0.75 17.12 -9.56
N TYR A 98 0.32 16.31 -9.61
CA TYR A 98 1.21 16.03 -8.49
C TYR A 98 2.68 16.25 -8.86
N PRO A 99 3.09 17.51 -9.20
CA PRO A 99 4.43 17.81 -9.71
C PRO A 99 5.55 17.54 -8.68
N TYR A 100 5.20 17.40 -7.40
CA TYR A 100 6.11 17.05 -6.30
C TYR A 100 6.35 15.54 -6.15
N VAL A 101 5.69 14.70 -6.98
CA VAL A 101 5.79 13.23 -6.91
C VAL A 101 6.61 12.69 -8.07
N ARG A 102 7.62 11.91 -7.78
CA ARG A 102 8.37 11.12 -8.76
C ARG A 102 7.69 9.78 -8.96
N PHE A 103 6.86 9.66 -10.01
CA PHE A 103 6.14 8.44 -10.32
C PHE A 103 7.02 7.44 -11.09
N ALA A 104 6.95 6.15 -10.71
CA ALA A 104 7.60 5.04 -11.38
C ALA A 104 6.62 3.88 -11.62
N VAL A 105 6.85 3.11 -12.68
CA VAL A 105 6.05 1.89 -12.96
C VAL A 105 6.81 0.69 -12.43
N SER A 106 6.31 0.09 -11.35
CA SER A 106 6.91 -1.10 -10.73
C SER A 106 5.88 -1.87 -9.93
N THR A 107 6.18 -3.14 -9.65
CA THR A 107 5.48 -3.94 -8.63
C THR A 107 6.29 -3.93 -7.34
N LEU A 108 5.69 -4.30 -6.20
CA LEU A 108 6.42 -4.45 -4.94
C LEU A 108 7.54 -5.50 -5.04
N GLU A 109 7.30 -6.59 -5.78
CA GLU A 109 8.27 -7.66 -5.98
C GLU A 109 9.48 -7.24 -6.82
N ALA A 110 9.25 -6.37 -7.79
CA ALA A 110 10.27 -5.91 -8.73
C ALA A 110 11.00 -4.64 -8.28
N PHE A 111 10.37 -3.86 -7.39
CA PHE A 111 10.95 -2.62 -6.89
C PHE A 111 12.23 -2.90 -6.10
N LYS A 112 13.32 -2.29 -6.55
CA LYS A 112 14.61 -2.35 -5.87
C LYS A 112 15.18 -0.94 -5.82
N ASN A 113 15.60 -0.54 -4.65
CA ASN A 113 16.27 0.74 -4.45
C ASN A 113 17.28 0.61 -3.32
N ASP A 114 18.24 1.52 -3.30
CA ASP A 114 19.09 1.72 -2.12
C ASP A 114 18.28 2.23 -0.93
N PRO A 115 18.72 2.05 0.30
CA PRO A 115 18.02 2.49 1.50
C PRO A 115 18.06 4.02 1.62
N ILE A 116 17.18 4.69 0.91
CA ILE A 116 17.14 6.16 0.82
C ILE A 116 15.92 6.80 1.46
N PHE A 117 14.89 6.01 1.80
CA PHE A 117 13.64 6.56 2.32
C PHE A 117 13.62 6.59 3.84
N ASP A 118 13.20 7.72 4.39
CA ASP A 118 12.95 7.89 5.82
C ASP A 118 11.62 7.26 6.21
N VAL A 119 10.62 7.34 5.32
CA VAL A 119 9.28 6.79 5.50
C VAL A 119 8.83 6.04 4.25
N VAL A 120 8.30 4.84 4.44
CA VAL A 120 7.65 4.06 3.39
C VAL A 120 6.20 3.82 3.77
N PHE A 121 5.28 4.25 2.91
CA PHE A 121 3.87 3.90 2.97
C PHE A 121 3.58 2.73 2.03
N CYS A 122 2.78 1.75 2.50
CA CYS A 122 2.27 0.65 1.69
C CYS A 122 0.80 0.42 2.05
N MET A 123 -0.09 1.19 1.41
CA MET A 123 -1.48 1.30 1.82
C MET A 123 -2.36 0.32 1.06
N ASN A 124 -2.75 -0.77 1.74
CA ASN A 124 -3.58 -1.86 1.19
C ASN A 124 -3.04 -2.50 -0.10
N ALA A 125 -1.72 -2.45 -0.32
CA ALA A 125 -1.10 -3.00 -1.51
C ALA A 125 -0.49 -4.40 -1.25
N LEU A 126 -0.05 -4.68 -0.02
CA LEU A 126 0.61 -5.94 0.32
C LEU A 126 -0.33 -7.17 0.21
N ASN A 127 -1.63 -6.96 0.31
CA ASN A 127 -2.64 -8.02 0.14
C ASN A 127 -2.72 -8.55 -1.30
N HIS A 128 -2.27 -7.75 -2.28
CA HIS A 128 -2.40 -8.00 -3.72
C HIS A 128 -1.14 -8.59 -4.38
N VAL A 129 -0.05 -8.73 -3.63
CA VAL A 129 1.23 -9.21 -4.19
C VAL A 129 1.20 -10.71 -4.43
N SER A 130 1.93 -11.15 -5.46
CA SER A 130 2.10 -12.57 -5.77
C SER A 130 3.22 -13.23 -4.97
N ASP A 131 4.26 -12.47 -4.63
CA ASP A 131 5.40 -12.89 -3.83
C ASP A 131 5.55 -11.95 -2.62
N LEU A 132 4.97 -12.41 -1.50
CA LEU A 132 4.94 -11.66 -0.25
C LEU A 132 6.33 -11.49 0.37
N GLU A 133 7.19 -12.51 0.22
CA GLU A 133 8.54 -12.49 0.76
C GLU A 133 9.41 -11.44 0.06
N SER A 134 9.45 -11.48 -1.28
CA SER A 134 10.18 -10.48 -2.07
C SER A 134 9.64 -9.07 -1.84
N SER A 135 8.31 -8.90 -1.77
CA SER A 135 7.67 -7.61 -1.52
C SER A 135 8.04 -7.05 -0.15
N THR A 136 7.98 -7.87 0.89
CA THR A 136 8.35 -7.46 2.26
C THR A 136 9.83 -7.08 2.34
N ASN A 137 10.72 -7.90 1.75
CA ASN A 137 12.16 -7.63 1.72
C ASN A 137 12.47 -6.30 1.00
N ASN A 138 11.81 -6.03 -0.14
CA ASN A 138 12.02 -4.79 -0.90
C ASN A 138 11.53 -3.55 -0.14
N LEU A 139 10.38 -3.63 0.54
CA LEU A 139 9.88 -2.52 1.39
C LEU A 139 10.87 -2.18 2.51
N ILE A 140 11.42 -3.20 3.18
CA ILE A 140 12.40 -3.00 4.26
C ILE A 140 13.73 -2.49 3.70
N ALA A 141 14.19 -3.03 2.57
CA ALA A 141 15.44 -2.62 1.94
C ALA A 141 15.42 -1.14 1.49
N ALA A 142 14.27 -0.62 1.07
CA ALA A 142 14.09 0.77 0.67
C ALA A 142 14.23 1.77 1.83
N LEU A 143 13.99 1.35 3.07
CA LEU A 143 14.10 2.19 4.26
C LEU A 143 15.56 2.41 4.67
N LYS A 144 15.89 3.61 5.10
CA LYS A 144 17.12 3.88 5.87
C LYS A 144 17.11 3.08 7.19
N PRO A 145 18.29 2.81 7.80
CA PRO A 145 18.35 2.37 9.19
C PRO A 145 17.56 3.35 10.10
N GLY A 146 16.68 2.83 10.95
CA GLY A 146 15.80 3.65 11.78
C GLY A 146 14.57 4.21 11.07
N GLY A 147 14.42 4.00 9.76
CA GLY A 147 13.28 4.45 8.95
C GLY A 147 11.96 3.81 9.36
N ILE A 148 10.86 4.43 8.96
CA ILE A 148 9.50 4.10 9.39
C ILE A 148 8.74 3.45 8.23
N LEU A 149 8.15 2.28 8.47
CA LEU A 149 7.21 1.63 7.57
C LEU A 149 5.80 1.78 8.13
N ILE A 150 4.91 2.31 7.32
CA ILE A 150 3.49 2.47 7.63
C ILE A 150 2.69 1.72 6.58
N LEU A 151 1.86 0.79 7.00
CA LEU A 151 1.05 0.02 6.08
C LEU A 151 -0.37 -0.20 6.59
N THR A 152 -1.31 -0.34 5.68
CA THR A 152 -2.63 -0.86 5.99
C THR A 152 -2.81 -2.22 5.34
N ILE A 153 -3.49 -3.11 6.05
CA ILE A 153 -3.76 -4.48 5.64
C ILE A 153 -5.21 -4.85 5.96
N ASP A 154 -5.76 -5.76 5.17
CA ASP A 154 -6.97 -6.48 5.50
C ASP A 154 -6.58 -7.85 6.05
N ALA A 155 -6.77 -8.07 7.36
CA ALA A 155 -6.43 -9.29 8.05
C ALA A 155 -7.67 -10.13 8.37
N HIS A 156 -7.58 -11.45 8.24
CA HIS A 156 -8.70 -12.33 8.57
C HIS A 156 -9.08 -12.26 10.04
N THR A 157 -10.39 -12.09 10.30
CA THR A 157 -10.96 -12.04 11.66
C THR A 157 -11.08 -13.44 12.28
N HIS A 158 -11.29 -14.49 11.45
CA HIS A 158 -11.54 -15.86 11.92
C HIS A 158 -10.61 -16.87 11.25
N THR A 159 -9.83 -17.60 12.05
CA THR A 159 -8.92 -18.66 11.58
C THR A 159 -9.62 -19.83 10.85
N SER A 160 -10.89 -20.11 11.16
CA SER A 160 -11.68 -21.15 10.51
C SER A 160 -12.02 -20.82 9.05
N PHE A 161 -12.37 -19.58 8.76
CA PHE A 161 -12.64 -19.12 7.39
C PHE A 161 -11.38 -19.06 6.54
N LYS A 162 -10.23 -18.76 7.13
CA LYS A 162 -8.92 -18.75 6.47
C LYS A 162 -8.61 -20.06 5.74
N LYS A 163 -8.95 -21.23 6.34
CA LYS A 163 -8.79 -22.55 5.72
C LYS A 163 -9.69 -22.73 4.51
N ILE A 164 -10.92 -22.23 4.58
CA ILE A 164 -11.89 -22.31 3.48
C ILE A 164 -11.46 -21.40 2.32
N PHE A 165 -11.08 -20.16 2.59
CA PHE A 165 -10.63 -19.21 1.55
C PHE A 165 -9.32 -19.67 0.90
N ARG A 166 -8.38 -20.26 1.65
CA ARG A 166 -7.16 -20.87 1.07
C ARG A 166 -7.44 -22.09 0.18
N ALA A 167 -8.55 -22.79 0.43
CA ALA A 167 -8.94 -23.97 -0.36
C ALA A 167 -9.75 -23.61 -1.63
N ILE A 168 -10.28 -22.39 -1.72
CA ILE A 168 -11.00 -21.93 -2.90
C ILE A 168 -9.99 -21.24 -3.85
N PRO A 169 -9.63 -21.85 -4.98
CA PRO A 169 -8.74 -21.25 -5.96
C PRO A 169 -9.50 -20.16 -6.73
N GLY A 170 -9.69 -18.98 -6.16
CA GLY A 170 -10.54 -17.99 -6.82
C GLY A 170 -10.39 -16.54 -6.40
N ASP A 171 -9.78 -16.22 -5.27
CA ASP A 171 -9.52 -14.82 -4.95
C ASP A 171 -8.25 -14.34 -5.64
N ILE A 172 -8.42 -13.95 -6.92
CA ILE A 172 -7.34 -13.43 -7.76
C ILE A 172 -6.90 -12.04 -7.29
N LEU A 173 -7.77 -11.32 -6.59
CA LEU A 173 -7.50 -9.96 -6.11
C LEU A 173 -6.76 -9.94 -4.77
N HIS A 174 -7.01 -10.91 -3.89
CA HIS A 174 -6.37 -11.00 -2.58
C HIS A 174 -5.70 -12.38 -2.40
N PRO A 175 -4.58 -12.64 -3.09
CA PRO A 175 -3.89 -13.92 -2.99
C PRO A 175 -3.32 -14.19 -1.60
N GLN A 176 -3.12 -13.13 -0.80
CA GLN A 176 -2.56 -13.21 0.56
C GLN A 176 -3.68 -13.24 1.59
N GLN A 177 -3.86 -14.42 2.22
CA GLN A 177 -4.91 -14.71 3.20
C GLN A 177 -4.29 -14.92 4.58
N LEU A 178 -3.79 -13.83 5.18
CA LEU A 178 -3.08 -13.85 6.46
C LEU A 178 -3.92 -13.23 7.58
N ASP A 179 -3.66 -13.65 8.82
CA ASP A 179 -4.15 -12.96 10.01
C ASP A 179 -3.18 -11.86 10.45
N LEU A 180 -3.59 -11.06 11.44
CA LEU A 180 -2.81 -9.92 11.92
C LEU A 180 -1.42 -10.34 12.40
N ASN A 181 -1.31 -11.43 13.17
CA ASN A 181 -0.03 -11.91 13.70
C ASN A 181 0.91 -12.37 12.60
N GLU A 182 0.39 -13.02 11.57
CA GLU A 182 1.19 -13.44 10.42
C GLU A 182 1.75 -12.23 9.67
N TYR A 183 0.92 -11.17 9.42
CA TYR A 183 1.41 -9.93 8.82
C TYR A 183 2.48 -9.25 9.69
N GLN A 184 2.27 -9.15 10.99
CA GLN A 184 3.26 -8.55 11.89
C GLN A 184 4.59 -9.34 11.88
N ASN A 185 4.52 -10.67 11.92
CA ASN A 185 5.70 -11.53 11.93
C ASN A 185 6.55 -11.41 10.67
N LEU A 186 5.97 -11.08 9.50
CA LEU A 186 6.73 -10.82 8.28
C LEU A 186 7.81 -9.75 8.49
N PHE A 187 7.50 -8.70 9.23
CA PHE A 187 8.40 -7.58 9.47
C PHE A 187 9.27 -7.78 10.72
N LEU A 188 8.70 -8.35 11.79
CA LEU A 188 9.42 -8.62 13.03
C LEU A 188 10.62 -9.55 12.81
N GLN A 189 10.43 -10.63 12.04
CA GLN A 189 11.50 -11.60 11.72
C GLN A 189 12.59 -11.03 10.80
N ARG A 190 12.36 -9.86 10.20
CA ARG A 190 13.27 -9.16 9.28
C ARG A 190 13.91 -7.92 9.89
N GLY A 191 13.96 -7.85 11.22
CA GLY A 191 14.66 -6.78 11.93
C GLY A 191 13.88 -5.46 12.02
N CYS A 192 12.57 -5.49 11.83
CA CYS A 192 11.72 -4.36 12.18
C CYS A 192 11.15 -4.50 13.58
N LYS A 193 10.90 -3.38 14.24
CA LYS A 193 10.20 -3.32 15.54
C LYS A 193 8.80 -2.78 15.30
N LEU A 194 7.79 -3.44 15.84
CA LEU A 194 6.42 -2.95 15.83
C LEU A 194 6.32 -1.74 16.79
N VAL A 195 5.83 -0.62 16.27
CA VAL A 195 5.61 0.62 17.01
C VAL A 195 4.16 0.73 17.44
N ALA A 196 3.23 0.54 16.49
CA ALA A 196 1.81 0.63 16.75
C ALA A 196 0.98 -0.31 15.87
N THR A 197 -0.18 -0.68 16.38
CA THR A 197 -1.24 -1.40 15.67
C THR A 197 -2.57 -0.72 16.00
N GLU A 198 -3.29 -0.26 14.99
CA GLU A 198 -4.61 0.36 15.16
C GLU A 198 -5.64 -0.34 14.27
N LEU A 199 -6.80 -0.68 14.84
CA LEU A 199 -7.95 -1.15 14.10
C LEU A 199 -8.67 0.05 13.48
N LEU A 200 -8.61 0.18 12.16
CA LEU A 200 -9.27 1.27 11.43
C LEU A 200 -10.75 0.96 11.16
N LYS A 201 -11.06 -0.30 10.85
CA LYS A 201 -12.42 -0.73 10.54
C LYS A 201 -12.59 -2.21 10.86
N HIS A 202 -13.67 -2.53 11.56
CA HIS A 202 -14.14 -3.91 11.76
C HIS A 202 -15.08 -4.33 10.63
N SER A 203 -14.88 -5.53 10.09
CA SER A 203 -15.77 -6.15 9.11
C SER A 203 -15.89 -7.64 9.39
N PHE A 204 -16.93 -8.29 8.87
CA PHE A 204 -17.26 -9.68 9.20
C PHE A 204 -16.16 -10.69 8.82
N PHE A 205 -15.53 -10.50 7.65
CA PHE A 205 -14.47 -11.40 7.15
C PHE A 205 -13.07 -10.88 7.39
N PHE A 206 -12.89 -9.57 7.31
CA PHE A 206 -11.58 -8.92 7.39
C PHE A 206 -11.66 -7.68 8.25
N ASP A 207 -10.68 -7.53 9.12
CA ASP A 207 -10.44 -6.30 9.84
C ASP A 207 -9.37 -5.50 9.13
N HIS A 208 -9.61 -4.21 8.96
CA HIS A 208 -8.66 -3.28 8.34
C HIS A 208 -7.79 -2.67 9.43
N TYR A 209 -6.48 -2.94 9.39
CA TYR A 209 -5.51 -2.47 10.38
C TYR A 209 -4.52 -1.47 9.77
N LEU A 210 -4.11 -0.51 10.58
CA LEU A 210 -2.91 0.31 10.39
C LEU A 210 -1.79 -0.30 11.24
N LEU A 211 -0.66 -0.57 10.61
CA LEU A 211 0.55 -1.06 11.27
C LEU A 211 1.70 -0.08 11.06
N ILE A 212 2.43 0.21 12.12
CA ILE A 212 3.61 1.06 12.09
C ILE A 212 4.79 0.27 12.59
N PHE A 213 5.86 0.21 11.78
CA PHE A 213 7.11 -0.43 12.12
C PHE A 213 8.26 0.55 12.01
N ARG A 214 9.35 0.26 12.74
CA ARG A 214 10.64 0.93 12.61
C ARG A 214 11.69 -0.10 12.21
N ARG A 215 12.45 0.17 11.14
CA ARG A 215 13.61 -0.65 10.76
C ARG A 215 14.68 -0.51 11.84
N SER A 216 15.22 -1.62 12.33
CA SER A 216 16.41 -1.60 13.21
C SER A 216 17.62 -1.04 12.46
N GLY A 217 18.54 -0.41 13.20
CA GLY A 217 19.80 0.09 12.66
C GLY A 217 20.78 -1.02 12.34
#